data_6cc2c8dc14fc29241a2f2a2bab8ec81e
#
_entry.id   6cc2c8dc14fc29241a2f2a2bab8ec81e
#
_cell.length_a   1.000
_cell.length_b   1.000
_cell.length_c   1.000
_cell.angle_alpha   90.00
_cell.angle_beta   90.00
_cell.angle_gamma   90.00
#
_symmetry.space_group_name_H-M   'P 1'
#
loop_
_entity.id
_entity.type
_entity.pdbx_description
1 polymer ?
#
loop_
_entity_poly.entity_id
_entity_poly.type
_entity_poly.pdbx_seq_one_letter_code
_entity_poly.pdbx_strand_id
1 'polypeptide(L)'
;MFSDQRFQQALSEYFGEGVQYDDSHPHYDHVKLLLIAIRNIERIHTEFRSRYDDSRHWPQQQLLTRSIDDLLATFLLTGNAFYSSAFRDIRGLFETYLLLNYMNDHKIETAMVHRKQDRKLKARNLTETEMQQLTWDELYIEDEFHRMRRDEKNRLEEQHSEFKQLYNFLSNRHVHPVRFEGIDLQRTYDAQKEKELIDWQLDITLGLIFQLIKLYADVEGFQEIVNELAPIGEEIETTHTPQSFVYIAEDTFPLGKENN
;
A
#
# COMPACT_ATOMS: atom_id res chain seq x y z
N MET A 1 13.91 -17.28 -2.52
CA MET A 1 12.79 -18.22 -2.75
C MET A 1 12.02 -18.43 -1.45
N PHE A 2 10.75 -18.12 -1.43
CA PHE A 2 9.94 -18.21 -0.22
C PHE A 2 9.40 -19.63 -0.05
N SER A 3 9.54 -20.23 1.17
CA SER A 3 9.10 -21.59 1.40
C SER A 3 7.58 -21.66 1.59
N ASP A 4 6.97 -22.78 1.17
CA ASP A 4 5.53 -23.02 1.36
C ASP A 4 5.15 -23.02 2.84
N GLN A 5 6.05 -23.49 3.71
CA GLN A 5 5.83 -23.44 5.16
C GLN A 5 5.62 -22.00 5.68
N ARG A 6 6.41 -21.04 5.21
CA ARG A 6 6.25 -19.62 5.60
C ARG A 6 4.94 -19.03 5.08
N PHE A 7 4.55 -19.42 3.87
CA PHE A 7 3.29 -19.00 3.28
C PHE A 7 2.10 -19.55 4.05
N GLN A 8 2.07 -20.86 4.34
CA GLN A 8 0.99 -21.48 5.10
C GLN A 8 0.91 -20.92 6.54
N GLN A 9 2.06 -20.63 7.13
CA GLN A 9 2.09 -19.95 8.43
C GLN A 9 1.47 -18.56 8.35
N ALA A 10 1.80 -17.75 7.33
CA ALA A 10 1.23 -16.41 7.14
C ALA A 10 -0.29 -16.47 6.89
N LEU A 11 -0.77 -17.41 6.05
CA LEU A 11 -2.20 -17.62 5.84
C LEU A 11 -2.92 -17.92 7.17
N SER A 12 -2.37 -18.82 7.97
CA SER A 12 -2.96 -19.19 9.26
C SER A 12 -2.95 -18.03 10.27
N GLU A 13 -1.86 -17.25 10.31
CA GLU A 13 -1.74 -16.11 11.23
C GLU A 13 -2.74 -14.98 10.89
N TYR A 14 -2.92 -14.65 9.61
CA TYR A 14 -3.80 -13.54 9.21
C TYR A 14 -5.27 -13.94 9.07
N PHE A 15 -5.54 -15.14 8.57
CA PHE A 15 -6.89 -15.51 8.12
C PHE A 15 -7.46 -16.77 8.78
N GLY A 16 -6.69 -17.43 9.65
CA GLY A 16 -7.09 -18.70 10.26
C GLY A 16 -7.37 -19.77 9.20
N GLU A 17 -8.52 -20.45 9.32
CA GLU A 17 -8.96 -21.47 8.35
C GLU A 17 -9.83 -20.88 7.21
N GLY A 18 -10.02 -19.55 7.19
CA GLY A 18 -10.97 -18.90 6.29
C GLY A 18 -10.52 -18.80 4.84
N VAL A 19 -9.23 -18.89 4.58
CA VAL A 19 -8.63 -18.82 3.23
C VAL A 19 -7.64 -19.96 3.07
N GLN A 20 -7.79 -20.72 2.01
CA GLN A 20 -6.90 -21.83 1.68
C GLN A 20 -6.40 -21.68 0.25
N TYR A 21 -5.08 -21.70 0.11
CA TYR A 21 -4.42 -21.77 -1.19
C TYR A 21 -3.47 -22.97 -1.15
N ASP A 22 -3.53 -23.80 -2.16
CA ASP A 22 -2.61 -24.91 -2.38
C ASP A 22 -1.91 -24.78 -3.74
N ASP A 23 -0.96 -25.63 -4.00
CA ASP A 23 -0.13 -25.65 -5.21
C ASP A 23 -0.92 -25.94 -6.50
N SER A 24 -2.16 -26.38 -6.40
CA SER A 24 -3.06 -26.55 -7.55
C SER A 24 -3.71 -25.24 -7.99
N HIS A 25 -3.62 -24.19 -7.18
CA HIS A 25 -4.23 -22.89 -7.49
C HIS A 25 -3.53 -22.21 -8.67
N PRO A 26 -4.26 -21.71 -9.70
CA PRO A 26 -3.66 -21.17 -10.93
C PRO A 26 -2.66 -20.03 -10.71
N HIS A 27 -2.80 -19.28 -9.61
CA HIS A 27 -1.98 -18.12 -9.28
C HIS A 27 -1.18 -18.31 -7.97
N TYR A 28 -0.91 -19.56 -7.59
CA TYR A 28 -0.29 -19.90 -6.31
C TYR A 28 0.99 -19.12 -6.03
N ASP A 29 1.92 -19.08 -6.99
CA ASP A 29 3.21 -18.41 -6.80
C ASP A 29 3.05 -16.89 -6.59
N HIS A 30 2.13 -16.24 -7.31
CA HIS A 30 1.84 -14.81 -7.16
C HIS A 30 1.17 -14.51 -5.80
N VAL A 31 0.20 -15.33 -5.40
CA VAL A 31 -0.50 -15.23 -4.12
C VAL A 31 0.49 -15.41 -2.96
N LYS A 32 1.36 -16.41 -3.06
CA LYS A 32 2.41 -16.70 -2.10
C LYS A 32 3.39 -15.55 -1.97
N LEU A 33 3.87 -15.03 -3.09
CA LEU A 33 4.79 -13.89 -3.13
C LEU A 33 4.15 -12.65 -2.48
N LEU A 34 2.91 -12.33 -2.85
CA LEU A 34 2.16 -11.19 -2.33
C LEU A 34 2.03 -11.25 -0.80
N LEU A 35 1.55 -12.37 -0.26
CA LEU A 35 1.32 -12.47 1.18
C LEU A 35 2.63 -12.42 1.98
N ILE A 36 3.69 -13.06 1.48
CA ILE A 36 5.01 -13.01 2.11
C ILE A 36 5.60 -11.60 2.04
N ALA A 37 5.42 -10.88 0.92
CA ALA A 37 5.86 -9.50 0.79
C ALA A 37 5.14 -8.59 1.80
N ILE A 38 3.82 -8.67 1.90
CA ILE A 38 3.02 -7.91 2.88
C ILE A 38 3.51 -8.17 4.31
N ARG A 39 3.71 -9.44 4.67
CA ARG A 39 4.20 -9.83 6.00
C ARG A 39 5.58 -9.24 6.33
N ASN A 40 6.49 -9.22 5.36
CA ASN A 40 7.81 -8.63 5.58
C ASN A 40 7.75 -7.11 5.72
N ILE A 41 6.94 -6.43 4.91
CA ILE A 41 6.70 -4.99 5.05
C ILE A 41 6.15 -4.68 6.45
N GLU A 42 5.13 -5.41 6.90
CA GLU A 42 4.53 -5.23 8.22
C GLU A 42 5.54 -5.42 9.34
N ARG A 43 6.32 -6.51 9.30
CA ARG A 43 7.34 -6.81 10.30
C ARG A 43 8.38 -5.70 10.38
N ILE A 44 8.95 -5.31 9.25
CA ILE A 44 9.98 -4.28 9.19
C ILE A 44 9.41 -2.93 9.63
N HIS A 45 8.22 -2.57 9.15
CA HIS A 45 7.57 -1.32 9.55
C HIS A 45 7.31 -1.27 11.05
N THR A 46 6.81 -2.36 11.65
CA THR A 46 6.55 -2.45 13.09
C THR A 46 7.83 -2.34 13.90
N GLU A 47 8.89 -3.02 13.48
CA GLU A 47 10.20 -2.99 14.13
C GLU A 47 10.81 -1.58 14.11
N PHE A 48 10.87 -0.95 12.93
CA PHE A 48 11.45 0.39 12.80
C PHE A 48 10.58 1.47 13.42
N ARG A 49 9.26 1.35 13.36
CA ARG A 49 8.35 2.26 14.06
C ARG A 49 8.59 2.25 15.59
N SER A 50 8.85 1.07 16.17
CA SER A 50 9.11 0.95 17.61
C SER A 50 10.46 1.54 18.03
N ARG A 51 11.45 1.52 17.13
CA ARG A 51 12.79 2.09 17.36
C ARG A 51 12.84 3.61 17.09
N TYR A 52 11.98 4.09 16.21
CA TYR A 52 12.02 5.46 15.68
C TYR A 52 10.75 6.23 16.06
N ASP A 53 10.69 6.66 17.30
CA ASP A 53 9.60 7.51 17.83
C ASP A 53 9.80 8.98 17.45
N ASP A 54 9.76 9.29 16.14
CA ASP A 54 9.80 10.67 15.67
C ASP A 54 8.42 11.12 15.18
N SER A 55 7.80 11.99 15.98
CA SER A 55 6.49 12.57 15.65
C SER A 55 6.42 13.27 14.28
N ARG A 56 7.58 13.58 13.66
CA ARG A 56 7.64 14.17 12.32
C ARG A 56 7.19 13.21 11.24
N HIS A 57 7.37 11.91 11.43
CA HIS A 57 7.04 10.87 10.46
C HIS A 57 5.76 10.11 10.82
N TRP A 58 5.11 10.52 11.89
CA TRP A 58 3.90 9.83 12.36
C TRP A 58 2.79 9.70 11.28
N PRO A 59 2.47 10.73 10.46
CA PRO A 59 1.46 10.58 9.42
C PRO A 59 1.80 9.50 8.39
N GLN A 60 3.03 9.45 7.92
CA GLN A 60 3.49 8.44 6.96
C GLN A 60 3.45 7.04 7.56
N GLN A 61 3.87 6.91 8.83
CA GLN A 61 3.79 5.64 9.55
C GLN A 61 2.36 5.13 9.69
N GLN A 62 1.39 6.02 9.99
CA GLN A 62 -0.03 5.65 10.07
C GLN A 62 -0.59 5.24 8.71
N LEU A 63 -0.27 5.99 7.65
CA LEU A 63 -0.69 5.64 6.29
C LEU A 63 -0.12 4.30 5.85
N LEU A 64 1.14 4.02 6.17
CA LEU A 64 1.77 2.75 5.84
C LEU A 64 1.12 1.59 6.59
N THR A 65 0.85 1.74 7.90
CA THR A 65 0.10 0.75 8.68
C THR A 65 -1.26 0.47 8.03
N ARG A 66 -2.03 1.53 7.73
CA ARG A 66 -3.33 1.39 7.08
C ARG A 66 -3.23 0.69 5.71
N SER A 67 -2.22 1.04 4.91
CA SER A 67 -2.04 0.39 3.60
C SER A 67 -1.79 -1.11 3.72
N ILE A 68 -1.09 -1.56 4.77
CA ILE A 68 -0.86 -2.97 5.06
C ILE A 68 -2.19 -3.65 5.41
N ASP A 69 -2.99 -3.04 6.29
CA ASP A 69 -4.31 -3.56 6.67
C ASP A 69 -5.26 -3.64 5.46
N ASP A 70 -5.29 -2.59 4.63
CA ASP A 70 -6.11 -2.54 3.43
C ASP A 70 -5.64 -3.58 2.37
N LEU A 71 -4.33 -3.84 2.24
CA LEU A 71 -3.81 -4.91 1.39
C LEU A 71 -4.26 -6.29 1.87
N LEU A 72 -4.19 -6.56 3.18
CA LEU A 72 -4.67 -7.83 3.75
C LEU A 72 -6.17 -8.00 3.56
N ALA A 73 -6.96 -6.94 3.73
CA ALA A 73 -8.40 -6.95 3.47
C ALA A 73 -8.69 -7.22 1.98
N THR A 74 -7.96 -6.56 1.07
CA THR A 74 -8.11 -6.76 -0.38
C THR A 74 -7.72 -8.17 -0.79
N PHE A 75 -6.67 -8.74 -0.19
CA PHE A 75 -6.26 -10.13 -0.39
C PHE A 75 -7.39 -11.09 -0.02
N LEU A 76 -8.00 -10.90 1.15
CA LEU A 76 -9.13 -11.71 1.61
C LEU A 76 -10.35 -11.59 0.68
N LEU A 77 -10.68 -10.39 0.22
CA LEU A 77 -11.78 -10.15 -0.72
C LEU A 77 -11.53 -10.83 -2.06
N THR A 78 -10.30 -10.77 -2.56
CA THR A 78 -9.88 -11.40 -3.82
C THR A 78 -10.04 -12.92 -3.73
N GLY A 79 -9.50 -13.55 -2.71
CA GLY A 79 -9.58 -15.01 -2.49
C GLY A 79 -11.01 -15.53 -2.25
N ASN A 80 -11.93 -14.66 -1.83
CA ASN A 80 -13.35 -14.99 -1.65
C ASN A 80 -14.23 -14.53 -2.83
N ALA A 81 -13.64 -14.18 -3.98
CA ALA A 81 -14.34 -13.75 -5.20
C ALA A 81 -15.23 -12.49 -5.03
N PHE A 82 -14.91 -11.61 -4.07
CA PHE A 82 -15.54 -10.29 -3.92
C PHE A 82 -14.83 -9.23 -4.78
N TYR A 83 -14.67 -9.51 -6.06
CA TYR A 83 -13.83 -8.74 -6.97
C TYR A 83 -14.20 -7.25 -7.06
N SER A 84 -15.50 -6.92 -7.10
CA SER A 84 -15.93 -5.51 -7.15
C SER A 84 -15.52 -4.71 -5.91
N SER A 85 -15.54 -5.34 -4.74
CA SER A 85 -15.08 -4.73 -3.49
C SER A 85 -13.56 -4.60 -3.47
N ALA A 86 -12.85 -5.68 -3.88
CA ALA A 86 -11.40 -5.69 -3.98
C ALA A 86 -10.88 -4.61 -4.92
N PHE A 87 -11.48 -4.41 -6.10
CA PHE A 87 -11.11 -3.32 -7.02
C PHE A 87 -11.34 -1.92 -6.43
N ARG A 88 -12.38 -1.75 -5.60
CA ARG A 88 -12.61 -0.48 -4.90
C ARG A 88 -11.50 -0.21 -3.89
N ASP A 89 -11.07 -1.24 -3.18
CA ASP A 89 -10.01 -1.13 -2.18
C ASP A 89 -8.65 -0.89 -2.85
N ILE A 90 -8.37 -1.53 -4.00
CA ILE A 90 -7.20 -1.21 -4.84
C ILE A 90 -7.15 0.28 -5.19
N ARG A 91 -8.29 0.87 -5.55
CA ARG A 91 -8.35 2.31 -5.81
C ARG A 91 -7.97 3.14 -4.58
N GLY A 92 -8.50 2.79 -3.39
CA GLY A 92 -8.17 3.44 -2.13
C GLY A 92 -6.68 3.32 -1.78
N LEU A 93 -6.12 2.12 -1.93
CA LEU A 93 -4.70 1.83 -1.76
C LEU A 93 -3.82 2.67 -2.68
N PHE A 94 -4.20 2.79 -3.95
CA PHE A 94 -3.47 3.59 -4.91
C PHE A 94 -3.49 5.09 -4.55
N GLU A 95 -4.63 5.62 -4.10
CA GLU A 95 -4.72 7.00 -3.61
C GLU A 95 -3.88 7.23 -2.34
N THR A 96 -3.82 6.24 -1.45
CA THR A 96 -2.96 6.27 -0.26
C THR A 96 -1.48 6.23 -0.63
N TYR A 97 -1.11 5.40 -1.62
CA TYR A 97 0.25 5.37 -2.17
C TYR A 97 0.68 6.75 -2.71
N LEU A 98 -0.18 7.43 -3.49
CA LEU A 98 0.10 8.79 -3.99
C LEU A 98 0.36 9.78 -2.85
N LEU A 99 -0.46 9.71 -1.81
CA LEU A 99 -0.30 10.55 -0.63
C LEU A 99 1.01 10.26 0.12
N LEU A 100 1.36 8.97 0.29
CA LEU A 100 2.63 8.56 0.89
C LEU A 100 3.83 9.06 0.09
N ASN A 101 3.77 8.95 -1.24
CA ASN A 101 4.84 9.40 -2.11
C ASN A 101 5.06 10.91 -1.96
N TYR A 102 4.00 11.72 -2.01
CA TYR A 102 4.08 13.16 -1.76
C TYR A 102 4.69 13.47 -0.39
N MET A 103 4.19 12.82 0.66
CA MET A 103 4.64 13.07 2.04
C MET A 103 6.11 12.71 2.26
N ASN A 104 6.60 11.65 1.63
CA ASN A 104 7.99 11.24 1.74
C ASN A 104 8.94 12.18 0.96
N ASP A 105 8.48 12.73 -0.16
CA ASP A 105 9.23 13.72 -0.93
C ASP A 105 9.18 15.11 -0.27
N HIS A 106 8.14 15.40 0.55
CA HIS A 106 7.90 16.69 1.18
C HIS A 106 7.82 16.60 2.72
N LYS A 107 8.80 15.91 3.34
CA LYS A 107 8.83 15.61 4.79
C LYS A 107 8.63 16.84 5.69
N ILE A 108 9.24 17.98 5.34
CA ILE A 108 9.12 19.23 6.13
C ILE A 108 7.70 19.77 6.10
N GLU A 109 7.10 19.86 4.92
CA GLU A 109 5.72 20.34 4.75
C GLU A 109 4.74 19.41 5.48
N THR A 110 4.90 18.11 5.32
CA THR A 110 4.10 17.10 6.02
C THR A 110 4.16 17.26 7.53
N ALA A 111 5.37 17.44 8.08
CA ALA A 111 5.56 17.68 9.51
C ALA A 111 4.89 19.00 9.97
N MET A 112 4.89 20.03 9.15
CA MET A 112 4.21 21.31 9.45
C MET A 112 2.69 21.16 9.48
N VAL A 113 2.11 20.42 8.52
CA VAL A 113 0.68 20.12 8.47
C VAL A 113 0.27 19.31 9.68
N HIS A 114 1.03 18.28 10.03
CA HIS A 114 0.78 17.47 11.22
C HIS A 114 0.80 18.30 12.51
N ARG A 115 1.81 19.14 12.71
CA ARG A 115 1.89 20.02 13.89
C ARG A 115 0.71 21.00 13.98
N LYS A 116 0.25 21.51 12.85
CA LYS A 116 -0.93 22.38 12.79
C LYS A 116 -2.19 21.63 13.23
N GLN A 117 -2.32 20.38 12.82
CA GLN A 117 -3.41 19.48 13.20
C GLN A 117 -3.37 19.13 14.68
N ASP A 118 -2.21 18.73 15.20
CA ASP A 118 -2.01 18.42 16.61
C ASP A 118 -2.42 19.58 17.52
N ARG A 119 -2.06 20.83 17.15
CA ARG A 119 -2.50 22.04 17.86
C ARG A 119 -4.03 22.20 17.85
N LYS A 120 -4.69 21.92 16.73
CA LYS A 120 -6.16 22.00 16.63
C LYS A 120 -6.85 20.95 17.50
N LEU A 121 -6.31 19.71 17.53
CA LEU A 121 -6.85 18.65 18.35
C LEU A 121 -6.67 18.94 19.85
N LYS A 122 -5.49 19.41 20.25
CA LYS A 122 -5.23 19.84 21.64
C LYS A 122 -6.15 20.97 22.07
N ALA A 123 -6.50 21.88 21.17
CA ALA A 123 -7.45 22.98 21.47
C ALA A 123 -8.90 22.48 21.69
N ARG A 124 -9.25 21.26 21.31
CA ARG A 124 -10.56 20.65 21.58
C ARG A 124 -10.68 20.09 23.00
N ASN A 125 -9.60 20.04 23.76
CA ASN A 125 -9.54 19.47 25.12
C ASN A 125 -10.11 18.05 25.22
N LEU A 126 -9.89 17.23 24.19
CA LEU A 126 -10.33 15.85 24.15
C LEU A 126 -9.56 15.00 25.16
N THR A 127 -10.25 14.07 25.80
CA THR A 127 -9.62 13.04 26.62
C THR A 127 -8.83 12.06 25.73
N GLU A 128 -7.90 11.32 26.31
CA GLU A 128 -7.12 10.31 25.59
C GLU A 128 -8.01 9.25 24.94
N THR A 129 -9.09 8.85 25.61
CA THR A 129 -10.09 7.91 25.07
C THR A 129 -10.83 8.49 23.87
N GLU A 130 -11.24 9.77 23.93
CA GLU A 130 -11.89 10.44 22.82
C GLU A 130 -10.94 10.61 21.63
N MET A 131 -9.64 10.90 21.88
CA MET A 131 -8.64 10.98 20.83
C MET A 131 -8.43 9.63 20.13
N GLN A 132 -8.45 8.52 20.86
CA GLN A 132 -8.33 7.17 20.28
C GLN A 132 -9.55 6.75 19.45
N GLN A 133 -10.71 7.37 19.69
CA GLN A 133 -11.94 7.11 18.95
C GLN A 133 -12.09 7.97 17.69
N LEU A 134 -11.22 8.97 17.49
CA LEU A 134 -11.26 9.78 16.29
C LEU A 134 -10.95 8.94 15.07
N THR A 135 -11.80 9.09 14.06
CA THR A 135 -11.54 8.50 12.75
C THR A 135 -10.34 9.20 12.08
N TRP A 136 -9.73 8.52 11.11
CA TRP A 136 -8.68 9.11 10.29
C TRP A 136 -9.07 10.47 9.71
N ASP A 137 -10.32 10.58 9.22
CA ASP A 137 -10.85 11.82 8.60
C ASP A 137 -11.02 12.97 9.63
N GLU A 138 -11.28 12.63 10.90
CA GLU A 138 -11.35 13.61 11.99
C GLU A 138 -9.97 14.04 12.51
N LEU A 139 -8.97 13.16 12.40
CA LEU A 139 -7.59 13.43 12.77
C LEU A 139 -6.89 14.33 11.75
N TYR A 140 -7.28 14.30 10.48
CA TYR A 140 -6.60 14.98 9.41
C TYR A 140 -7.42 16.11 8.80
N ILE A 141 -6.70 17.17 8.41
CA ILE A 141 -7.30 18.26 7.63
C ILE A 141 -7.52 17.71 6.22
N GLU A 142 -8.71 17.25 5.94
CA GLU A 142 -9.13 16.67 4.68
C GLU A 142 -8.65 17.47 3.47
N ASP A 143 -8.82 18.79 3.51
CA ASP A 143 -8.41 19.69 2.43
C ASP A 143 -6.91 19.65 2.12
N GLU A 144 -6.05 19.57 3.13
CA GLU A 144 -4.59 19.54 2.92
C GLU A 144 -4.13 18.22 2.31
N PHE A 145 -4.68 17.10 2.75
CA PHE A 145 -4.35 15.79 2.18
C PHE A 145 -4.94 15.60 0.80
N HIS A 146 -6.15 16.10 0.54
CA HIS A 146 -6.70 16.13 -0.80
C HIS A 146 -5.85 16.99 -1.75
N ARG A 147 -5.31 18.11 -1.26
CA ARG A 147 -4.37 18.95 -2.02
C ARG A 147 -3.09 18.16 -2.32
N MET A 148 -2.43 17.59 -1.31
CA MET A 148 -1.19 16.82 -1.47
C MET A 148 -1.36 15.69 -2.48
N ARG A 149 -2.43 14.89 -2.35
CA ARG A 149 -2.74 13.80 -3.27
C ARG A 149 -2.99 14.30 -4.70
N ARG A 150 -3.73 15.40 -4.84
CA ARG A 150 -4.00 16.02 -6.15
C ARG A 150 -2.74 16.56 -6.79
N ASP A 151 -1.88 17.21 -6.02
CA ASP A 151 -0.62 17.78 -6.50
C ASP A 151 0.31 16.66 -6.98
N GLU A 152 0.40 15.55 -6.23
CA GLU A 152 1.16 14.38 -6.64
C GLU A 152 0.59 13.74 -7.91
N LYS A 153 -0.72 13.54 -7.96
CA LYS A 153 -1.39 13.04 -9.16
C LYS A 153 -1.06 13.88 -10.39
N ASN A 154 -1.16 15.22 -10.27
CA ASN A 154 -0.88 16.13 -11.38
C ASN A 154 0.58 16.05 -11.81
N ARG A 155 1.52 16.00 -10.85
CA ARG A 155 2.95 15.81 -11.12
C ARG A 155 3.21 14.56 -11.92
N LEU A 156 2.61 13.43 -11.53
CA LEU A 156 2.76 12.16 -12.21
C LEU A 156 2.09 12.15 -13.61
N GLU A 157 0.94 12.80 -13.77
CA GLU A 157 0.28 12.94 -15.08
C GLU A 157 1.12 13.81 -16.07
N GLU A 158 1.85 14.79 -15.56
CA GLU A 158 2.76 15.60 -16.38
C GLU A 158 4.02 14.86 -16.79
N GLN A 159 4.56 14.04 -15.90
CA GLN A 159 5.80 13.29 -16.13
C GLN A 159 5.57 12.01 -16.93
N HIS A 160 4.40 11.38 -16.80
CA HIS A 160 4.09 10.05 -17.35
C HIS A 160 2.71 10.03 -18.00
N SER A 161 2.69 10.07 -19.33
CA SER A 161 1.42 10.07 -20.10
C SER A 161 0.53 8.87 -19.83
N GLU A 162 1.11 7.72 -19.46
CA GLU A 162 0.41 6.48 -19.15
C GLU A 162 -0.30 6.54 -17.80
N PHE A 163 0.22 7.32 -16.85
CA PHE A 163 -0.35 7.46 -15.52
C PHE A 163 -1.79 7.98 -15.55
N LYS A 164 -2.10 8.91 -16.44
CA LYS A 164 -3.46 9.43 -16.61
C LYS A 164 -4.44 8.34 -17.08
N GLN A 165 -3.99 7.45 -17.96
CA GLN A 165 -4.83 6.34 -18.44
C GLN A 165 -5.09 5.35 -17.30
N LEU A 166 -4.06 5.03 -16.53
CA LEU A 166 -4.13 4.15 -15.38
C LEU A 166 -5.08 4.70 -14.30
N TYR A 167 -4.92 5.96 -13.93
CA TYR A 167 -5.79 6.61 -12.95
C TYR A 167 -7.25 6.66 -13.41
N ASN A 168 -7.50 6.96 -14.69
CA ASN A 168 -8.84 6.94 -15.27
C ASN A 168 -9.43 5.53 -15.32
N PHE A 169 -8.62 4.52 -15.59
CA PHE A 169 -9.05 3.12 -15.57
C PHE A 169 -9.56 2.75 -14.17
N LEU A 170 -8.76 2.99 -13.13
CA LEU A 170 -9.17 2.74 -11.74
C LEU A 170 -10.40 3.55 -11.33
N SER A 171 -10.51 4.82 -11.80
CA SER A 171 -11.62 5.71 -11.48
C SER A 171 -12.93 5.32 -12.16
N ASN A 172 -12.87 4.99 -13.44
CA ASN A 172 -14.09 4.82 -14.26
C ASN A 172 -14.68 3.42 -14.12
N ARG A 173 -13.86 2.40 -13.87
CA ARG A 173 -14.32 1.01 -13.90
C ARG A 173 -14.97 0.57 -12.60
N HIS A 174 -14.57 1.13 -11.46
CA HIS A 174 -14.89 0.56 -10.16
C HIS A 174 -15.53 1.51 -9.13
N VAL A 175 -15.55 2.82 -9.38
CA VAL A 175 -16.01 3.81 -8.39
C VAL A 175 -17.36 4.45 -8.74
N HIS A 176 -17.79 4.40 -10.00
CA HIS A 176 -19.08 4.98 -10.37
C HIS A 176 -20.18 3.91 -10.39
N PRO A 177 -21.14 3.97 -9.43
CA PRO A 177 -22.26 3.02 -9.36
C PRO A 177 -23.23 3.11 -10.54
N VAL A 178 -22.98 3.99 -11.51
CA VAL A 178 -23.87 4.22 -12.67
C VAL A 178 -23.71 3.16 -13.76
N ARG A 179 -22.67 2.35 -13.75
CA ARG A 179 -22.60 1.14 -14.55
C ARG A 179 -22.90 -0.06 -13.65
N PHE A 180 -24.17 -0.31 -13.45
CA PHE A 180 -24.69 -1.62 -13.04
C PHE A 180 -24.42 -2.64 -14.18
N GLU A 181 -23.21 -3.06 -14.36
CA GLU A 181 -22.97 -4.44 -14.77
C GLU A 181 -23.50 -5.24 -13.58
N GLY A 182 -24.59 -5.96 -13.80
CA GLY A 182 -25.49 -6.45 -12.78
C GLY A 182 -24.74 -6.90 -11.53
N ILE A 183 -25.29 -6.56 -10.38
CA ILE A 183 -24.79 -7.06 -9.11
C ILE A 183 -24.76 -8.57 -9.28
N ASP A 184 -23.57 -9.09 -9.58
CA ASP A 184 -23.37 -10.53 -9.67
C ASP A 184 -23.40 -11.05 -8.23
N LEU A 185 -24.61 -11.30 -7.75
CA LEU A 185 -24.86 -11.89 -6.45
C LEU A 185 -24.35 -13.33 -6.37
N GLN A 186 -24.03 -13.91 -7.52
CA GLN A 186 -23.36 -15.20 -7.59
C GLN A 186 -21.84 -14.97 -7.52
N ARG A 187 -21.25 -15.33 -6.39
CA ARG A 187 -19.80 -15.41 -6.19
C ARG A 187 -19.26 -16.49 -7.11
N THR A 188 -18.98 -16.13 -8.35
CA THR A 188 -18.40 -17.06 -9.31
C THR A 188 -16.91 -16.77 -9.40
N TYR A 189 -16.11 -17.79 -9.18
CA TYR A 189 -14.67 -17.71 -9.37
C TYR A 189 -14.34 -17.31 -10.80
N ASP A 190 -13.51 -16.30 -10.96
CA ASP A 190 -13.02 -15.77 -12.24
C ASP A 190 -11.49 -15.60 -12.14
N ALA A 191 -10.77 -16.55 -12.71
CA ALA A 191 -9.32 -16.59 -12.64
C ALA A 191 -8.64 -15.37 -13.25
N GLN A 192 -9.26 -14.74 -14.27
CA GLN A 192 -8.70 -13.55 -14.91
C GLN A 192 -8.83 -12.32 -14.00
N LYS A 193 -10.00 -12.13 -13.39
CA LYS A 193 -10.21 -11.02 -12.42
C LYS A 193 -9.36 -11.19 -11.18
N GLU A 194 -9.24 -12.42 -10.71
CA GLU A 194 -8.37 -12.72 -9.57
C GLU A 194 -6.93 -12.37 -9.90
N LYS A 195 -6.43 -12.83 -11.07
CA LYS A 195 -5.07 -12.49 -11.50
C LYS A 195 -4.85 -11.00 -11.60
N GLU A 196 -5.77 -10.26 -12.23
CA GLU A 196 -5.71 -8.81 -12.37
C GLU A 196 -5.60 -8.12 -10.99
N LEU A 197 -6.37 -8.57 -9.99
CA LEU A 197 -6.33 -8.04 -8.64
C LEU A 197 -5.05 -8.37 -7.89
N ILE A 198 -4.52 -9.58 -8.07
CA ILE A 198 -3.23 -9.97 -7.49
C ILE A 198 -2.10 -9.15 -8.09
N ASP A 199 -2.09 -8.97 -9.41
CA ASP A 199 -1.12 -8.14 -10.11
C ASP A 199 -1.13 -6.69 -9.58
N TRP A 200 -2.30 -6.08 -9.39
CA TRP A 200 -2.44 -4.76 -8.78
C TRP A 200 -1.94 -4.70 -7.33
N GLN A 201 -2.22 -5.72 -6.55
CA GLN A 201 -1.72 -5.80 -5.18
C GLN A 201 -0.20 -5.93 -5.13
N LEU A 202 0.40 -6.70 -6.05
CA LEU A 202 1.86 -6.80 -6.18
C LEU A 202 2.49 -5.45 -6.55
N ASP A 203 1.91 -4.72 -7.50
CA ASP A 203 2.36 -3.38 -7.88
C ASP A 203 2.35 -2.40 -6.70
N ILE A 204 1.23 -2.35 -5.97
CA ILE A 204 1.10 -1.49 -4.80
C ILE A 204 2.09 -1.93 -3.70
N THR A 205 2.25 -3.22 -3.50
CA THR A 205 3.18 -3.77 -2.51
C THR A 205 4.62 -3.37 -2.82
N LEU A 206 5.04 -3.45 -4.09
CA LEU A 206 6.34 -2.97 -4.54
C LEU A 206 6.48 -1.46 -4.31
N GLY A 207 5.45 -0.68 -4.66
CA GLY A 207 5.41 0.75 -4.36
C GLY A 207 5.55 1.05 -2.87
N LEU A 208 4.90 0.27 -1.99
CA LEU A 208 5.03 0.44 -0.53
C LEU A 208 6.41 0.06 -0.01
N ILE A 209 7.10 -0.91 -0.62
CA ILE A 209 8.52 -1.20 -0.32
C ILE A 209 9.36 0.05 -0.54
N PHE A 210 9.21 0.72 -1.68
CA PHE A 210 9.92 1.97 -1.95
C PHE A 210 9.56 3.08 -0.96
N GLN A 211 8.27 3.21 -0.60
CA GLN A 211 7.85 4.21 0.37
C GLN A 211 8.40 3.93 1.78
N LEU A 212 8.50 2.69 2.20
CA LEU A 212 9.13 2.29 3.45
C LEU A 212 10.62 2.62 3.47
N ILE A 213 11.32 2.33 2.38
CA ILE A 213 12.73 2.67 2.20
C ILE A 213 12.93 4.20 2.27
N LYS A 214 12.13 5.00 1.57
CA LYS A 214 12.17 6.46 1.61
C LYS A 214 11.88 7.01 3.01
N LEU A 215 10.90 6.46 3.70
CA LEU A 215 10.49 6.89 5.03
C LEU A 215 11.63 6.78 6.03
N TYR A 216 12.33 5.65 6.01
CA TYR A 216 13.39 5.33 6.97
C TYR A 216 14.81 5.59 6.46
N ALA A 217 14.98 6.28 5.32
CA ALA A 217 16.29 6.54 4.72
C ALA A 217 17.32 7.22 5.64
N ASP A 218 16.82 8.05 6.58
CA ASP A 218 17.66 8.83 7.50
C ASP A 218 17.80 8.16 8.90
N VAL A 219 17.38 6.89 9.03
CA VAL A 219 17.35 6.17 10.30
C VAL A 219 18.54 5.22 10.42
N GLU A 220 19.11 5.10 11.62
CA GLU A 220 20.12 4.08 11.91
C GLU A 220 19.55 2.68 11.64
N GLY A 221 20.30 1.85 10.91
CA GLY A 221 19.83 0.53 10.47
C GLY A 221 19.12 0.54 9.11
N PHE A 222 19.09 1.67 8.39
CA PHE A 222 18.50 1.76 7.06
C PHE A 222 18.98 0.66 6.10
N GLN A 223 20.29 0.32 6.13
CA GLN A 223 20.83 -0.73 5.28
C GLN A 223 20.23 -2.11 5.57
N GLU A 224 19.79 -2.38 6.81
CA GLU A 224 19.08 -3.61 7.16
C GLU A 224 17.73 -3.68 6.43
N ILE A 225 16.98 -2.55 6.38
CA ILE A 225 15.71 -2.46 5.64
C ILE A 225 15.94 -2.79 4.16
N VAL A 226 16.93 -2.15 3.55
CA VAL A 226 17.24 -2.35 2.12
C VAL A 226 17.61 -3.81 1.86
N ASN A 227 18.51 -4.38 2.67
CA ASN A 227 18.96 -5.75 2.51
C ASN A 227 17.84 -6.79 2.65
N GLU A 228 16.81 -6.49 3.46
CA GLU A 228 15.68 -7.40 3.64
C GLU A 228 14.60 -7.23 2.58
N LEU A 229 14.37 -6.01 2.11
CA LEU A 229 13.27 -5.71 1.16
C LEU A 229 13.69 -5.81 -0.30
N ALA A 230 14.96 -5.53 -0.64
CA ALA A 230 15.43 -5.59 -2.02
C ALA A 230 15.19 -6.95 -2.69
N PRO A 231 15.51 -8.10 -2.05
CA PRO A 231 15.24 -9.40 -2.66
C PRO A 231 13.76 -9.68 -2.89
N ILE A 232 12.86 -9.08 -2.09
CA ILE A 232 11.41 -9.20 -2.26
C ILE A 232 10.96 -8.39 -3.46
N GLY A 233 11.47 -7.15 -3.59
CA GLY A 233 11.21 -6.29 -4.74
C GLY A 233 11.66 -6.94 -6.04
N GLU A 234 12.89 -7.46 -6.09
CA GLU A 234 13.44 -8.19 -7.25
C GLU A 234 12.58 -9.42 -7.63
N GLU A 235 12.09 -10.17 -6.64
CA GLU A 235 11.23 -11.32 -6.91
C GLU A 235 9.87 -10.87 -7.48
N ILE A 236 9.29 -9.75 -7.00
CA ILE A 236 8.06 -9.20 -7.57
C ILE A 236 8.30 -8.79 -9.02
N GLU A 237 9.36 -8.06 -9.32
CA GLU A 237 9.70 -7.62 -10.69
C GLU A 237 9.99 -8.79 -11.64
N THR A 238 10.53 -9.90 -11.13
CA THR A 238 10.82 -11.10 -11.92
C THR A 238 9.54 -11.91 -12.20
N THR A 239 8.63 -11.95 -11.24
CA THR A 239 7.40 -12.75 -11.32
C THR A 239 6.29 -12.02 -12.07
N HIS A 240 6.28 -10.71 -11.99
CA HIS A 240 5.27 -9.83 -12.54
C HIS A 240 5.92 -8.60 -13.18
N THR A 241 5.41 -8.15 -14.33
CA THR A 241 5.88 -6.89 -14.95
C THR A 241 5.11 -5.73 -14.35
N PRO A 242 5.73 -4.91 -13.47
CA PRO A 242 5.05 -3.84 -12.78
C PRO A 242 4.53 -2.75 -13.72
N GLN A 243 3.47 -2.07 -13.29
CA GLN A 243 2.95 -0.90 -13.99
C GLN A 243 3.92 0.29 -13.86
N SER A 244 3.93 1.17 -14.85
CA SER A 244 4.88 2.29 -14.96
C SER A 244 4.95 3.20 -13.73
N PHE A 245 3.86 3.32 -12.94
CA PHE A 245 3.85 4.18 -11.75
C PHE A 245 4.78 3.68 -10.63
N VAL A 246 5.11 2.39 -10.61
CA VAL A 246 6.02 1.80 -9.64
C VAL A 246 7.46 2.26 -9.90
N TYR A 247 7.86 2.31 -11.15
CA TYR A 247 9.21 2.75 -11.57
C TYR A 247 9.51 4.22 -11.26
N ILE A 248 8.49 5.05 -11.08
CA ILE A 248 8.65 6.45 -10.67
C ILE A 248 9.24 6.55 -9.27
N ALA A 249 8.95 5.59 -8.40
CA ALA A 249 9.55 5.51 -7.07
C ALA A 249 11.03 5.04 -7.13
N GLU A 250 11.38 4.23 -8.14
CA GLU A 250 12.72 3.67 -8.33
C GLU A 250 13.76 4.72 -8.73
N ASP A 251 13.40 5.73 -9.53
CA ASP A 251 14.31 6.81 -9.96
C ASP A 251 14.95 7.57 -8.79
N THR A 252 14.35 7.49 -7.60
CA THR A 252 14.85 8.15 -6.40
C THR A 252 15.77 7.27 -5.56
N PHE A 253 15.62 5.93 -5.67
CA PHE A 253 16.46 4.95 -4.95
C PHE A 253 16.63 3.69 -5.81
N PRO A 254 17.65 3.63 -6.68
CA PRO A 254 17.93 2.41 -7.43
C PRO A 254 18.30 1.28 -6.46
N LEU A 255 17.42 0.29 -6.31
CA LEU A 255 17.75 -0.94 -5.64
C LEU A 255 18.86 -1.62 -6.44
N GLY A 256 20.08 -1.62 -5.92
CA GLY A 256 21.13 -2.52 -6.37
C GLY A 256 21.81 -2.25 -7.71
N LYS A 257 21.58 -1.16 -8.42
CA LYS A 257 22.47 -0.79 -9.53
C LYS A 257 23.77 -0.25 -8.95
N GLU A 258 24.68 -1.17 -8.61
CA GLU A 258 26.09 -0.82 -8.44
C GLU A 258 26.52 -0.04 -9.70
N ASN A 259 26.99 1.18 -9.47
CA ASN A 259 27.71 1.94 -10.49
C ASN A 259 28.94 1.11 -10.92
N ASN A 260 28.82 0.37 -12.01
CA ASN A 260 29.95 -0.19 -12.76
C ASN A 260 30.56 0.88 -13.63
#